data_0a5f33856e7a356f57bcafaf860755c1
#
_entry.id   0a5f33856e7a356f57bcafaf860755c1
#
_cell.length_a   1.000
_cell.length_b   1.000
_cell.length_c   1.000
_cell.angle_alpha   90.00
_cell.angle_beta   90.00
_cell.angle_gamma   90.00
#
_symmetry.space_group_name_H-M   'P 1'
#
loop_
_entity.id
_entity.type
_entity.pdbx_description
1 polymer ?
#
loop_
_entity_poly.entity_id
_entity_poly.type
_entity_poly.pdbx_seq_one_letter_code
_entity_poly.pdbx_strand_id
1 'polypeptide(L)'
;MDRARIARLLPETYQAAVAPHNPLGAVLAVMESLQAPAEAALASLDAHVDPLRAPPDFALMLARWLDLDRYLDWTGGRPGEGTPRYAAGLGRLRLLSLEAAELARWRGTRRTLERILTVATGLSGYAVQENPPGPKGASTSFHLRVVAPAAAQPLADLVRRIVDEERPAYTTYDIEFSAA
;
A
#
# COMPACT_ATOMS: atom_id res chain seq x y z
N MET A 1 -29.16 2.26 5.81
CA MET A 1 -30.38 1.72 6.48
C MET A 1 -31.53 2.64 6.15
N ASP A 2 -32.54 2.19 5.42
CA ASP A 2 -33.65 3.05 5.03
C ASP A 2 -34.64 3.29 6.20
N ARG A 3 -35.43 4.36 6.08
CA ARG A 3 -36.43 4.76 7.08
C ARG A 3 -37.39 3.63 7.44
N ALA A 4 -37.80 2.81 6.47
CA ALA A 4 -38.72 1.70 6.70
C ALA A 4 -38.08 0.59 7.57
N ARG A 5 -36.77 0.38 7.40
CA ARG A 5 -36.01 -0.57 8.22
C ARG A 5 -35.79 -0.05 9.63
N ILE A 6 -35.55 1.26 9.80
CA ILE A 6 -35.45 1.88 11.12
C ILE A 6 -36.81 1.80 11.83
N ALA A 7 -37.92 2.10 11.13
CA ALA A 7 -39.25 2.01 11.69
C ALA A 7 -39.58 0.62 12.25
N ARG A 8 -39.16 -0.46 11.58
CA ARG A 8 -39.36 -1.84 12.05
C ARG A 8 -38.62 -2.21 13.35
N LEU A 9 -37.61 -1.44 13.72
CA LEU A 9 -36.89 -1.63 14.99
C LEU A 9 -37.57 -0.94 16.18
N LEU A 10 -38.59 -0.09 15.92
CA LEU A 10 -39.35 0.57 16.96
C LEU A 10 -40.37 -0.41 17.59
N PRO A 11 -40.77 -0.20 18.86
CA PRO A 11 -41.93 -0.89 19.42
C PRO A 11 -43.19 -0.69 18.57
N GLU A 12 -44.07 -1.68 18.55
CA GLU A 12 -45.23 -1.73 17.66
C GLU A 12 -46.13 -0.48 17.77
N THR A 13 -46.28 0.05 18.98
CA THR A 13 -47.05 1.30 19.27
C THR A 13 -46.50 2.50 18.48
N TYR A 14 -45.18 2.59 18.28
CA TYR A 14 -44.58 3.64 17.48
C TYR A 14 -44.62 3.34 15.98
N GLN A 15 -44.55 2.07 15.61
CA GLN A 15 -44.69 1.68 14.21
C GLN A 15 -46.04 2.10 13.62
N ALA A 16 -47.12 1.94 14.39
CA ALA A 16 -48.46 2.38 14.04
C ALA A 16 -48.60 3.92 13.91
N ALA A 17 -47.70 4.68 14.56
CA ALA A 17 -47.70 6.15 14.49
C ALA A 17 -46.89 6.70 13.30
N VAL A 18 -46.21 5.87 12.52
CA VAL A 18 -45.45 6.31 11.32
C VAL A 18 -46.42 6.62 10.17
N ALA A 19 -46.93 7.84 10.15
CA ALA A 19 -47.85 8.34 9.15
C ALA A 19 -47.32 9.60 8.44
N PRO A 20 -47.80 9.94 7.24
CA PRO A 20 -47.52 11.24 6.63
C PRO A 20 -47.85 12.39 7.57
N HIS A 21 -47.00 13.38 7.61
CA HIS A 21 -47.10 14.58 8.49
C HIS A 21 -46.97 14.33 10.00
N ASN A 22 -46.58 13.13 10.43
CA ASN A 22 -46.28 12.87 11.83
C ASN A 22 -44.83 13.27 12.16
N PRO A 23 -44.55 13.94 13.29
CA PRO A 23 -43.18 14.27 13.72
C PRO A 23 -42.22 13.07 13.76
N LEU A 24 -42.71 11.88 14.08
CA LEU A 24 -41.93 10.65 14.08
C LEU A 24 -41.32 10.35 12.70
N GLY A 25 -42.11 10.57 11.61
CA GLY A 25 -41.61 10.42 10.25
C GLY A 25 -40.44 11.36 9.91
N ALA A 26 -40.48 12.59 10.44
CA ALA A 26 -39.40 13.55 10.28
C ALA A 26 -38.13 13.11 11.05
N VAL A 27 -38.29 12.63 12.28
CA VAL A 27 -37.17 12.09 13.07
C VAL A 27 -36.51 10.91 12.38
N LEU A 28 -37.30 9.97 11.85
CA LEU A 28 -36.76 8.82 11.09
C LEU A 28 -36.03 9.25 9.83
N ALA A 29 -36.50 10.31 9.14
CA ALA A 29 -35.80 10.84 7.98
C ALA A 29 -34.45 11.46 8.34
N VAL A 30 -34.36 12.14 9.46
CA VAL A 30 -33.10 12.66 10.01
C VAL A 30 -32.15 11.50 10.35
N MET A 31 -32.63 10.46 11.03
CA MET A 31 -31.86 9.27 11.37
C MET A 31 -31.30 8.58 10.10
N GLU A 32 -32.14 8.43 9.08
CA GLU A 32 -31.72 7.90 7.77
C GLU A 32 -30.60 8.75 7.16
N SER A 33 -30.75 10.06 7.13
CA SER A 33 -29.75 10.98 6.56
C SER A 33 -28.42 10.95 7.31
N LEU A 34 -28.46 10.81 8.62
CA LEU A 34 -27.25 10.69 9.46
C LEU A 34 -26.50 9.37 9.24
N GLN A 35 -27.21 8.30 8.92
CA GLN A 35 -26.62 6.98 8.68
C GLN A 35 -26.20 6.77 7.22
N ALA A 36 -26.75 7.52 6.27
CA ALA A 36 -26.50 7.34 4.84
C ALA A 36 -25.00 7.31 4.45
N PRO A 37 -24.11 8.19 4.98
CA PRO A 37 -22.69 8.14 4.66
C PRO A 37 -22.01 6.83 5.12
N ALA A 38 -22.34 6.36 6.33
CA ALA A 38 -21.80 5.11 6.86
C ALA A 38 -22.28 3.88 6.06
N GLU A 39 -23.57 3.87 5.71
CA GLU A 39 -24.14 2.81 4.86
C GLU A 39 -23.51 2.79 3.45
N ALA A 40 -23.24 3.96 2.88
CA ALA A 40 -22.56 4.06 1.59
C ALA A 40 -21.14 3.51 1.67
N ALA A 41 -20.40 3.83 2.74
CA ALA A 41 -19.06 3.28 2.96
C ALA A 41 -19.08 1.75 3.14
N LEU A 42 -20.04 1.23 3.92
CA LEU A 42 -20.22 -0.21 4.12
C LEU A 42 -20.61 -0.94 2.82
N ALA A 43 -21.44 -0.33 1.99
CA ALA A 43 -21.88 -0.90 0.71
C ALA A 43 -20.72 -1.04 -0.31
N SER A 44 -19.65 -0.27 -0.14
CA SER A 44 -18.45 -0.30 -0.99
C SER A 44 -17.19 -0.74 -0.23
N LEU A 45 -17.34 -1.43 0.89
CA LEU A 45 -16.22 -1.83 1.74
C LEU A 45 -15.23 -2.73 1.00
N ASP A 46 -15.72 -3.61 0.14
CA ASP A 46 -14.89 -4.44 -0.74
C ASP A 46 -13.95 -3.61 -1.61
N ALA A 47 -14.45 -2.50 -2.17
CA ALA A 47 -13.65 -1.60 -2.97
C ALA A 47 -12.61 -0.83 -2.13
N HIS A 48 -12.92 -0.51 -0.87
CA HIS A 48 -11.99 0.19 0.01
C HIS A 48 -10.80 -0.67 0.43
N VAL A 49 -10.98 -1.98 0.58
CA VAL A 49 -9.91 -2.91 0.97
C VAL A 49 -9.17 -3.54 -0.22
N ASP A 50 -9.64 -3.32 -1.44
CA ASP A 50 -8.96 -3.73 -2.66
C ASP A 50 -7.90 -2.68 -3.04
N PRO A 51 -6.58 -3.00 -3.05
CA PRO A 51 -5.53 -2.03 -3.38
C PRO A 51 -5.70 -1.34 -4.73
N LEU A 52 -6.32 -2.01 -5.72
CA LEU A 52 -6.51 -1.47 -7.06
C LEU A 52 -7.68 -0.51 -7.16
N ARG A 53 -8.73 -0.70 -6.34
CA ARG A 53 -9.99 0.05 -6.36
C ARG A 53 -10.10 1.11 -5.26
N ALA A 54 -9.36 0.94 -4.17
CA ALA A 54 -9.42 1.82 -3.00
C ALA A 54 -9.18 3.29 -3.37
N PRO A 55 -9.87 4.25 -2.73
CA PRO A 55 -9.53 5.67 -2.82
C PRO A 55 -8.04 5.92 -2.48
N PRO A 56 -7.42 7.00 -3.00
CA PRO A 56 -5.99 7.27 -2.80
C PRO A 56 -5.54 7.21 -1.34
N ASP A 57 -6.29 7.83 -0.43
CA ASP A 57 -5.97 7.86 1.00
C ASP A 57 -6.07 6.47 1.64
N PHE A 58 -7.06 5.68 1.22
CA PHE A 58 -7.19 4.27 1.65
C PHE A 58 -6.07 3.40 1.10
N ALA A 59 -5.63 3.62 -0.14
CA ALA A 59 -4.50 2.89 -0.71
C ALA A 59 -3.20 3.14 0.08
N LEU A 60 -2.98 4.38 0.54
CA LEU A 60 -1.86 4.71 1.43
C LEU A 60 -2.01 4.05 2.81
N MET A 61 -3.22 4.02 3.37
CA MET A 61 -3.51 3.33 4.62
C MET A 61 -3.27 1.82 4.48
N LEU A 62 -3.71 1.19 3.40
CA LEU A 62 -3.46 -0.22 3.12
C LEU A 62 -1.97 -0.51 3.00
N ALA A 63 -1.22 0.36 2.30
CA ALA A 63 0.24 0.25 2.21
C ALA A 63 0.90 0.27 3.59
N ARG A 64 0.44 1.13 4.50
CA ARG A 64 0.92 1.18 5.88
C ARG A 64 0.59 -0.11 6.66
N TRP A 65 -0.60 -0.68 6.48
CA TRP A 65 -0.95 -1.96 7.11
C TRP A 65 -0.11 -3.14 6.62
N LEU A 66 0.41 -3.03 5.39
CA LEU A 66 1.28 -4.02 4.75
C LEU A 66 2.77 -3.74 4.98
N ASP A 67 3.11 -2.80 5.87
CA ASP A 67 4.49 -2.40 6.18
C ASP A 67 5.26 -1.85 4.95
N LEU A 68 4.53 -1.25 4.00
CA LEU A 68 5.11 -0.62 2.80
C LEU A 68 5.39 0.88 2.97
N ASP A 69 5.00 1.47 4.11
CA ASP A 69 5.22 2.87 4.43
C ASP A 69 6.72 3.21 4.57
N ARG A 70 7.56 2.23 4.84
CA ARG A 70 9.03 2.33 4.79
C ARG A 70 9.59 2.69 3.40
N TYR A 71 8.81 2.45 2.33
CA TYR A 71 9.19 2.84 0.96
C TYR A 71 8.63 4.20 0.53
N LEU A 72 7.82 4.86 1.37
CA LEU A 72 7.26 6.16 1.09
C LEU A 72 8.25 7.28 1.42
N ASP A 73 8.22 8.33 0.61
CA ASP A 73 8.84 9.60 0.93
C ASP A 73 7.89 10.42 1.80
N TRP A 74 8.36 10.89 2.93
CA TRP A 74 7.59 11.70 3.85
C TRP A 74 8.07 13.14 3.81
N THR A 75 7.18 14.10 3.66
CA THR A 75 7.55 15.52 3.58
C THR A 75 8.22 16.04 4.85
N GLY A 76 7.95 15.40 6.00
CA GLY A 76 8.62 15.66 7.29
C GLY A 76 9.95 14.91 7.47
N GLY A 77 10.37 14.09 6.51
CA GLY A 77 11.62 13.33 6.55
C GLY A 77 11.59 12.04 7.36
N ARG A 78 10.50 11.74 8.08
CA ARG A 78 10.34 10.51 8.85
C ARG A 78 8.99 9.86 8.57
N PRO A 79 8.88 8.52 8.67
CA PRO A 79 7.61 7.81 8.56
C PRO A 79 6.56 8.38 9.53
N GLY A 80 5.39 8.75 8.97
CA GLY A 80 4.30 9.35 9.75
C GLY A 80 4.34 10.88 9.87
N GLU A 81 5.41 11.55 9.43
CA GLU A 81 5.52 13.01 9.46
C GLU A 81 5.19 13.64 8.10
N GLY A 82 4.11 14.41 8.04
CA GLY A 82 3.67 15.10 6.82
C GLY A 82 2.91 14.20 5.85
N THR A 83 2.92 14.57 4.56
CA THR A 83 2.18 13.85 3.52
C THR A 83 3.04 12.77 2.88
N PRO A 84 2.60 11.50 2.86
CA PRO A 84 3.34 10.43 2.21
C PRO A 84 3.25 10.54 0.68
N ARG A 85 4.35 10.23 0.02
CA ARG A 85 4.44 10.17 -1.43
C ARG A 85 5.22 8.93 -1.85
N TYR A 86 4.77 8.25 -2.89
CA TYR A 86 5.51 7.16 -3.48
C TYR A 86 6.20 7.63 -4.76
N ALA A 87 7.52 7.51 -4.82
CA ALA A 87 8.34 8.07 -5.90
C ALA A 87 7.95 7.57 -7.30
N ALA A 88 7.59 6.28 -7.41
CA ALA A 88 7.14 5.67 -8.68
C ALA A 88 5.63 5.85 -8.95
N GLY A 89 4.91 6.62 -8.13
CA GLY A 89 3.49 6.94 -8.27
C GLY A 89 2.54 5.91 -7.66
N LEU A 90 1.32 6.37 -7.35
CA LEU A 90 0.30 5.60 -6.62
C LEU A 90 -0.05 4.27 -7.30
N GLY A 91 -0.05 4.22 -8.64
CA GLY A 91 -0.33 2.99 -9.39
C GLY A 91 0.67 1.86 -9.07
N ARG A 92 1.94 2.18 -8.89
CA ARG A 92 2.97 1.20 -8.52
C ARG A 92 2.84 0.77 -7.07
N LEU A 93 2.50 1.69 -6.17
CA LEU A 93 2.22 1.35 -4.78
C LEU A 93 1.05 0.37 -4.66
N ARG A 94 -0.02 0.55 -5.47
CA ARG A 94 -1.16 -0.36 -5.52
C ARG A 94 -0.77 -1.77 -5.94
N LEU A 95 0.04 -1.90 -6.98
CA LEU A 95 0.56 -3.20 -7.45
C LEU A 95 1.46 -3.84 -6.40
N LEU A 96 2.31 -3.07 -5.76
CA LEU A 96 3.15 -3.55 -4.67
C LEU A 96 2.31 -4.04 -3.48
N SER A 97 1.24 -3.31 -3.13
CA SER A 97 0.30 -3.71 -2.08
C SER A 97 -0.44 -5.00 -2.43
N LEU A 98 -0.78 -5.20 -3.70
CA LEU A 98 -1.43 -6.43 -4.17
C LEU A 98 -0.53 -7.67 -4.00
N GLU A 99 0.78 -7.51 -4.27
CA GLU A 99 1.77 -8.59 -4.16
C GLU A 99 2.40 -8.71 -2.76
N ALA A 100 2.11 -7.79 -1.84
CA ALA A 100 2.81 -7.67 -0.56
C ALA A 100 2.86 -8.96 0.27
N ALA A 101 1.76 -9.72 0.33
CA ALA A 101 1.69 -10.96 1.09
C ALA A 101 2.64 -12.05 0.53
N GLU A 102 2.72 -12.17 -0.80
CA GLU A 102 3.62 -13.13 -1.45
C GLU A 102 5.09 -12.69 -1.31
N LEU A 103 5.35 -11.39 -1.45
CA LEU A 103 6.69 -10.83 -1.26
C LEU A 103 7.17 -10.99 0.18
N ALA A 104 6.31 -10.76 1.17
CA ALA A 104 6.64 -10.95 2.58
C ALA A 104 6.97 -12.41 2.92
N ARG A 105 6.29 -13.37 2.30
CA ARG A 105 6.52 -14.81 2.50
C ARG A 105 7.95 -15.25 2.13
N TRP A 106 8.55 -14.62 1.12
CA TRP A 106 9.87 -14.96 0.61
C TRP A 106 10.91 -13.88 0.87
N ARG A 107 10.65 -13.04 1.85
CA ARG A 107 11.55 -11.95 2.25
C ARG A 107 12.97 -12.43 2.49
N GLY A 108 13.96 -11.62 2.10
CA GLY A 108 15.38 -11.93 2.28
C GLY A 108 15.98 -12.86 1.22
N THR A 109 15.19 -13.26 0.20
CA THR A 109 15.73 -14.01 -0.93
C THR A 109 16.07 -13.09 -2.11
N ARG A 110 17.11 -13.45 -2.88
CA ARG A 110 17.49 -12.73 -4.09
C ARG A 110 16.32 -12.52 -5.04
N ARG A 111 15.55 -13.60 -5.30
CA ARG A 111 14.40 -13.58 -6.20
C ARG A 111 13.34 -12.57 -5.75
N THR A 112 13.08 -12.50 -4.46
CA THR A 112 12.10 -11.56 -3.92
C THR A 112 12.59 -10.13 -4.01
N LEU A 113 13.87 -9.86 -3.74
CA LEU A 113 14.45 -8.54 -3.91
C LEU A 113 14.34 -8.05 -5.37
N GLU A 114 14.70 -8.88 -6.34
CA GLU A 114 14.54 -8.60 -7.78
C GLU A 114 13.05 -8.33 -8.13
N ARG A 115 12.13 -9.12 -7.56
CA ARG A 115 10.68 -8.94 -7.79
C ARG A 115 10.15 -7.65 -7.17
N ILE A 116 10.51 -7.34 -5.93
CA ILE A 116 10.12 -6.09 -5.26
C ILE A 116 10.59 -4.89 -6.08
N LEU A 117 11.86 -4.85 -6.49
CA LEU A 117 12.41 -3.79 -7.32
C LEU A 117 11.64 -3.63 -8.63
N THR A 118 11.32 -4.75 -9.29
CA THR A 118 10.55 -4.75 -10.55
C THR A 118 9.14 -4.19 -10.36
N VAL A 119 8.40 -4.66 -9.35
CA VAL A 119 7.02 -4.22 -9.10
C VAL A 119 6.99 -2.78 -8.62
N ALA A 120 7.88 -2.43 -7.70
CA ALA A 120 7.94 -1.12 -7.07
C ALA A 120 8.27 0.01 -8.06
N THR A 121 9.20 -0.23 -8.99
CA THR A 121 9.61 0.76 -9.99
C THR A 121 8.84 0.65 -11.30
N GLY A 122 8.34 -0.56 -11.60
CA GLY A 122 7.72 -0.88 -12.89
C GLY A 122 8.71 -1.11 -14.03
N LEU A 123 9.97 -1.28 -13.70
CA LEU A 123 11.04 -1.53 -14.65
C LEU A 123 11.52 -2.96 -14.50
N SER A 124 11.86 -3.61 -15.62
CA SER A 124 12.47 -4.93 -15.67
C SER A 124 13.99 -4.82 -15.81
N GLY A 125 14.68 -5.94 -15.57
CA GLY A 125 16.13 -6.02 -15.78
C GLY A 125 16.96 -5.80 -14.50
N TYR A 126 16.35 -5.90 -13.34
CA TYR A 126 17.10 -5.98 -12.07
C TYR A 126 17.74 -7.35 -11.92
N ALA A 127 19.00 -7.37 -11.49
CA ALA A 127 19.71 -8.59 -11.15
C ALA A 127 20.46 -8.40 -9.83
N VAL A 128 20.36 -9.38 -8.94
CA VAL A 128 21.06 -9.38 -7.66
C VAL A 128 22.12 -10.49 -7.67
N GLN A 129 23.36 -10.13 -7.44
CA GLN A 129 24.49 -11.04 -7.33
C GLN A 129 24.89 -11.17 -5.87
N GLU A 130 24.90 -12.38 -5.34
CA GLU A 130 25.34 -12.67 -3.99
C GLU A 130 26.84 -13.00 -4.02
N ASN A 131 27.59 -12.42 -3.08
CA ASN A 131 29.03 -12.61 -2.95
C ASN A 131 29.79 -12.44 -4.28
N PRO A 132 29.62 -11.31 -4.98
CA PRO A 132 30.28 -11.11 -6.28
C PRO A 132 31.80 -11.17 -6.14
N PRO A 133 32.53 -11.53 -7.20
CA PRO A 133 33.98 -11.51 -7.18
C PRO A 133 34.50 -10.09 -6.94
N GLY A 134 35.37 -9.94 -5.96
CA GLY A 134 36.06 -8.68 -5.68
C GLY A 134 37.19 -8.40 -6.67
N PRO A 135 37.84 -7.21 -6.57
CA PRO A 135 38.88 -6.75 -7.52
C PRO A 135 40.07 -7.68 -7.70
N LYS A 136 40.31 -8.61 -6.75
CA LYS A 136 41.40 -9.61 -6.80
C LYS A 136 40.92 -11.04 -7.06
N GLY A 137 39.65 -11.21 -7.53
CA GLY A 137 39.08 -12.52 -7.80
C GLY A 137 38.61 -13.30 -6.56
N ALA A 138 38.85 -12.80 -5.33
CA ALA A 138 38.28 -13.37 -4.12
C ALA A 138 36.81 -13.01 -3.99
N SER A 139 35.96 -13.97 -3.57
CA SER A 139 34.54 -13.69 -3.29
C SER A 139 34.44 -12.69 -2.13
N THR A 140 33.57 -11.68 -2.32
CA THR A 140 33.27 -10.70 -1.25
C THR A 140 32.15 -11.26 -0.40
N SER A 141 32.49 -11.93 0.71
CA SER A 141 31.49 -12.54 1.60
C SER A 141 30.53 -11.49 2.17
N PHE A 142 29.24 -11.86 2.28
CA PHE A 142 28.18 -11.01 2.82
C PHE A 142 28.01 -9.68 2.06
N HIS A 143 28.22 -9.72 0.76
CA HIS A 143 28.05 -8.57 -0.12
C HIS A 143 27.07 -8.87 -1.25
N LEU A 144 26.19 -7.91 -1.53
CA LEU A 144 25.22 -7.95 -2.62
C LEU A 144 25.61 -6.91 -3.68
N ARG A 145 25.60 -7.30 -4.93
CA ARG A 145 25.65 -6.35 -6.03
C ARG A 145 24.27 -6.32 -6.72
N VAL A 146 23.64 -5.17 -6.69
CA VAL A 146 22.34 -4.94 -7.34
C VAL A 146 22.60 -4.22 -8.65
N VAL A 147 22.34 -4.90 -9.75
CA VAL A 147 22.41 -4.30 -11.09
C VAL A 147 21.00 -3.79 -11.43
N ALA A 148 20.86 -2.49 -11.59
CA ALA A 148 19.62 -1.81 -11.94
C ALA A 148 19.65 -1.35 -13.41
N PRO A 149 18.52 -1.38 -14.13
CA PRO A 149 18.46 -0.82 -15.48
C PRO A 149 18.72 0.69 -15.46
N ALA A 150 19.35 1.26 -16.48
CA ALA A 150 19.63 2.70 -16.59
C ALA A 150 18.37 3.58 -16.38
N ALA A 151 17.23 3.11 -16.87
CA ALA A 151 15.93 3.78 -16.69
C ALA A 151 15.50 3.94 -15.22
N ALA A 152 16.11 3.20 -14.29
CA ALA A 152 15.84 3.31 -12.86
C ALA A 152 16.62 4.45 -12.17
N GLN A 153 17.54 5.12 -12.86
CA GLN A 153 18.34 6.21 -12.30
C GLN A 153 17.48 7.32 -11.64
N PRO A 154 16.36 7.78 -12.22
CA PRO A 154 15.50 8.77 -11.57
C PRO A 154 14.84 8.27 -10.27
N LEU A 155 14.81 6.96 -10.04
CA LEU A 155 14.26 6.29 -8.85
C LEU A 155 15.36 5.73 -7.95
N ALA A 156 16.61 6.19 -8.07
CA ALA A 156 17.77 5.66 -7.35
C ALA A 156 17.56 5.65 -5.81
N ASP A 157 16.91 6.68 -5.25
CA ASP A 157 16.65 6.75 -3.82
C ASP A 157 15.59 5.73 -3.38
N LEU A 158 14.57 5.47 -4.20
CA LEU A 158 13.61 4.39 -3.95
C LEU A 158 14.29 3.03 -4.02
N VAL A 159 15.11 2.78 -5.04
CA VAL A 159 15.87 1.53 -5.19
C VAL A 159 16.78 1.31 -3.98
N ARG A 160 17.52 2.33 -3.57
CA ARG A 160 18.39 2.27 -2.39
C ARG A 160 17.62 1.92 -1.13
N ARG A 161 16.50 2.61 -0.89
CA ARG A 161 15.63 2.36 0.28
C ARG A 161 15.10 0.94 0.30
N ILE A 162 14.62 0.42 -0.85
CA ILE A 162 14.15 -0.97 -0.95
C ILE A 162 15.27 -1.96 -0.62
N VAL A 163 16.47 -1.74 -1.16
CA VAL A 163 17.61 -2.63 -0.89
C VAL A 163 18.02 -2.57 0.58
N ASP A 164 18.04 -1.38 1.20
CA ASP A 164 18.34 -1.22 2.63
C ASP A 164 17.38 -1.98 3.53
N GLU A 165 16.08 -1.94 3.21
CA GLU A 165 15.02 -2.56 4.00
C GLU A 165 14.89 -4.09 3.78
N GLU A 166 15.25 -4.57 2.59
CA GLU A 166 15.04 -5.97 2.21
C GLU A 166 16.29 -6.84 2.27
N ARG A 167 17.48 -6.24 2.32
CA ARG A 167 18.73 -7.00 2.46
C ARG A 167 18.83 -7.71 3.82
N PRO A 168 19.49 -8.86 3.91
CA PRO A 168 19.81 -9.45 5.20
C PRO A 168 20.70 -8.53 6.06
N ALA A 169 20.48 -8.51 7.37
CA ALA A 169 21.10 -7.57 8.31
C ALA A 169 22.65 -7.51 8.27
N TYR A 170 23.29 -8.60 7.88
CA TYR A 170 24.77 -8.70 7.88
C TYR A 170 25.39 -8.44 6.50
N THR A 171 24.58 -8.04 5.51
CA THR A 171 25.10 -7.84 4.16
C THR A 171 25.36 -6.36 3.88
N THR A 172 26.47 -6.09 3.20
CA THR A 172 26.74 -4.81 2.54
C THR A 172 26.25 -4.88 1.09
N TYR A 173 26.11 -3.75 0.40
CA TYR A 173 25.68 -3.77 -1.00
C TYR A 173 26.26 -2.61 -1.81
N ASP A 174 26.32 -2.83 -3.12
CA ASP A 174 26.54 -1.82 -4.15
C ASP A 174 25.37 -1.81 -5.12
N ILE A 175 25.01 -0.63 -5.65
CA ILE A 175 24.02 -0.50 -6.72
C ILE A 175 24.74 0.03 -7.96
N GLU A 176 24.68 -0.74 -9.03
CA GLU A 176 25.24 -0.39 -10.34
C GLU A 176 24.08 -0.17 -11.32
N PHE A 177 24.08 0.97 -12.00
CA PHE A 177 23.12 1.21 -13.09
C PHE A 177 23.77 0.80 -14.38
N SER A 178 23.18 -0.20 -15.07
CA SER A 178 23.70 -0.66 -16.36
C SER A 178 23.65 0.47 -17.37
N ALA A 179 24.70 0.61 -18.19
CA ALA A 179 24.64 1.50 -19.34
C ALA A 179 23.49 1.06 -20.26
N ALA A 180 22.79 2.05 -20.85
CA ALA A 180 21.69 1.79 -21.79
C ALA A 180 22.19 1.13 -23.06
#